data_d09ea5deca5929b556fe994ad86ff099
#
_entry.id   d09ea5deca5929b556fe994ad86ff099
#
_cell.length_a   1.000
_cell.length_b   1.000
_cell.length_c   1.000
_cell.angle_alpha   90.00
_cell.angle_beta   90.00
_cell.angle_gamma   90.00
#
_symmetry.space_group_name_H-M   'P 1'
#
loop_
_entity.id
_entity.type
_entity.pdbx_description
1 polymer ?
#
loop_
_entity_poly.entity_id
_entity_poly.type
_entity_poly.pdbx_seq_one_letter_code
_entity_poly.pdbx_strand_id
1 'polypeptide(L)'
;MKRLLVVCLMVMALVPSMHHLLAWGQKGHRIVAQVAYDNLNKKTRKQVDAVLGKHGMIYLSTWADEIKSDTIYPNSFTCHYQDLDGGLTDEAIVAMLTDYPEVGGDLFMALDSIEAVLSKNKQCHDALVFYVHF
;
A
#
# COMPACT_ATOMS: atom_id res chain seq x y z
N MET A 1 -2.97 20.69 45.22
CA MET A 1 -2.15 19.63 44.58
C MET A 1 -2.96 18.39 44.21
N LYS A 2 -3.69 17.74 45.13
CA LYS A 2 -4.46 16.50 44.80
C LYS A 2 -5.52 16.67 43.70
N ARG A 3 -6.25 17.81 43.68
CA ARG A 3 -7.26 18.07 42.63
C ARG A 3 -6.65 18.25 41.24
N LEU A 4 -5.49 18.89 41.14
CA LEU A 4 -4.78 19.05 39.88
C LEU A 4 -4.29 17.70 39.32
N LEU A 5 -3.80 16.81 40.20
CA LEU A 5 -3.36 15.48 39.81
C LEU A 5 -4.52 14.63 39.26
N VAL A 6 -5.70 14.73 39.88
CA VAL A 6 -6.91 14.01 39.43
C VAL A 6 -7.37 14.51 38.05
N VAL A 7 -7.34 15.84 37.83
CA VAL A 7 -7.68 16.42 36.52
C VAL A 7 -6.68 15.99 35.45
N CYS A 8 -5.38 15.99 35.73
CA CYS A 8 -4.36 15.51 34.79
C CYS A 8 -4.55 14.02 34.44
N LEU A 9 -4.88 13.17 35.44
CA LEU A 9 -5.15 11.76 35.21
C LEU A 9 -6.43 11.53 34.39
N MET A 10 -7.47 12.31 34.61
CA MET A 10 -8.70 12.25 33.81
C MET A 10 -8.46 12.73 32.36
N VAL A 11 -7.66 13.77 32.14
CA VAL A 11 -7.32 14.23 30.79
C VAL A 11 -6.47 13.19 30.06
N MET A 12 -5.52 12.54 30.73
CA MET A 12 -4.74 11.45 30.14
C MET A 12 -5.59 10.23 29.81
N ALA A 13 -6.64 9.93 30.59
CA ALA A 13 -7.57 8.84 30.30
C ALA A 13 -8.55 9.15 29.15
N LEU A 14 -8.75 10.43 28.85
CA LEU A 14 -9.60 10.91 27.75
C LEU A 14 -8.86 11.12 26.43
N VAL A 15 -7.53 10.97 26.40
CA VAL A 15 -6.78 10.92 25.13
C VAL A 15 -7.12 9.58 24.47
N PRO A 16 -8.00 9.56 23.44
CA PRO A 16 -8.25 8.32 22.73
C PRO A 16 -6.90 7.87 22.20
N SER A 17 -6.58 6.61 22.43
CA SER A 17 -5.39 5.98 21.88
C SER A 17 -5.43 6.18 20.36
N MET A 18 -4.69 7.14 19.84
CA MET A 18 -4.60 7.45 18.40
C MET A 18 -3.97 6.30 17.60
N HIS A 19 -3.88 5.12 18.19
CA HIS A 19 -3.31 3.94 17.56
C HIS A 19 -4.21 3.28 16.51
N HIS A 20 -5.44 3.77 16.30
CA HIS A 20 -6.43 3.10 15.47
C HIS A 20 -6.74 3.76 14.13
N LEU A 21 -6.01 4.84 13.76
CA LEU A 21 -6.26 5.53 12.49
C LEU A 21 -5.21 5.26 11.40
N LEU A 22 -4.38 4.24 11.56
CA LEU A 22 -3.54 3.72 10.48
C LEU A 22 -4.30 2.56 9.84
N ALA A 23 -5.19 2.88 8.92
CA ALA A 23 -6.13 1.94 8.33
C ALA A 23 -5.45 0.72 7.69
N TRP A 24 -4.24 0.85 7.20
CA TRP A 24 -3.54 -0.23 6.48
C TRP A 24 -2.02 -0.13 6.72
N GLY A 25 -1.61 -0.39 7.96
CA GLY A 25 -0.21 -0.30 8.35
C GLY A 25 0.61 -1.54 7.96
N GLN A 26 1.91 -1.50 8.25
CA GLN A 26 2.87 -2.57 7.93
C GLN A 26 2.37 -4.00 8.23
N LYS A 27 1.60 -4.18 9.31
CA LYS A 27 1.03 -5.49 9.66
C LYS A 27 -0.01 -5.94 8.64
N GLY A 28 -0.84 -5.03 8.14
CA GLY A 28 -1.85 -5.32 7.12
C GLY A 28 -1.19 -5.79 5.83
N HIS A 29 -0.26 -5.03 5.29
CA HIS A 29 0.50 -5.40 4.08
C HIS A 29 1.17 -6.76 4.22
N ARG A 30 1.86 -7.02 5.35
CA ARG A 30 2.53 -8.31 5.59
C ARG A 30 1.57 -9.49 5.68
N ILE A 31 0.40 -9.32 6.29
CA ILE A 31 -0.61 -10.38 6.38
C ILE A 31 -1.16 -10.69 4.98
N VAL A 32 -1.53 -9.67 4.19
CA VAL A 32 -2.02 -9.87 2.83
C VAL A 32 -0.96 -10.53 1.96
N ALA A 33 0.28 -10.03 2.01
CA ALA A 33 1.39 -10.62 1.27
C ALA A 33 1.67 -12.08 1.68
N GLN A 34 1.55 -12.42 2.97
CA GLN A 34 1.69 -13.80 3.43
C GLN A 34 0.58 -14.69 2.87
N VAL A 35 -0.67 -14.24 2.95
CA VAL A 35 -1.80 -15.00 2.39
C VAL A 35 -1.63 -15.18 0.88
N ALA A 36 -1.27 -14.12 0.16
CA ALA A 36 -0.99 -14.21 -1.28
C ALA A 36 0.14 -15.20 -1.57
N TYR A 37 1.26 -15.10 -0.86
CA TYR A 37 2.41 -15.99 -1.03
C TYR A 37 2.06 -17.48 -0.77
N ASP A 38 1.28 -17.76 0.27
CA ASP A 38 0.86 -19.11 0.62
C ASP A 38 -0.06 -19.74 -0.44
N ASN A 39 -0.79 -18.92 -1.19
CA ASN A 39 -1.65 -19.34 -2.29
C ASN A 39 -0.94 -19.44 -3.65
N LEU A 40 0.31 -18.99 -3.76
CA LEU A 40 1.09 -19.18 -4.99
C LEU A 40 1.37 -20.66 -5.24
N ASN A 41 1.23 -21.11 -6.48
CA ASN A 41 1.71 -22.42 -6.89
C ASN A 41 3.26 -22.47 -6.83
N LYS A 42 3.82 -23.67 -6.72
CA LYS A 42 5.28 -23.88 -6.55
C LYS A 42 6.13 -23.20 -7.63
N LYS A 43 5.66 -23.18 -8.88
CA LYS A 43 6.38 -22.56 -9.99
C LYS A 43 6.44 -21.04 -9.85
N THR A 44 5.29 -20.43 -9.59
CA THR A 44 5.20 -18.97 -9.41
C THR A 44 5.97 -18.52 -8.17
N ARG A 45 5.84 -19.25 -7.06
CA ARG A 45 6.60 -18.95 -5.82
C ARG A 45 8.10 -18.91 -6.10
N LYS A 46 8.65 -19.95 -6.78
CA LYS A 46 10.06 -19.98 -7.15
C LYS A 46 10.48 -18.80 -8.04
N GLN A 47 9.61 -18.35 -8.93
CA GLN A 47 9.89 -17.20 -9.80
C GLN A 47 9.90 -15.88 -9.00
N VAL A 48 8.92 -15.69 -8.12
CA VAL A 48 8.85 -14.53 -7.22
C VAL A 48 10.08 -14.46 -6.32
N ASP A 49 10.44 -15.59 -5.68
CA ASP A 49 11.64 -15.67 -4.82
C ASP A 49 12.92 -15.36 -5.58
N ALA A 50 13.02 -15.81 -6.84
CA ALA A 50 14.19 -15.54 -7.67
C ALA A 50 14.35 -14.04 -8.02
N VAL A 51 13.24 -13.31 -8.16
CA VAL A 51 13.25 -11.87 -8.46
C VAL A 51 13.45 -11.05 -7.19
N LEU A 52 12.70 -11.34 -6.12
CA LEU A 52 12.71 -10.56 -4.88
C LEU A 52 13.92 -10.88 -3.98
N GLY A 53 14.57 -12.01 -4.20
CA GLY A 53 15.77 -12.40 -3.49
C GLY A 53 15.56 -12.65 -2.00
N LYS A 54 16.62 -12.39 -1.21
CA LYS A 54 16.69 -12.72 0.23
C LYS A 54 15.67 -11.98 1.12
N HIS A 55 15.15 -10.87 0.66
CA HIS A 55 14.19 -10.08 1.46
C HIS A 55 12.79 -10.69 1.42
N GLY A 56 12.43 -11.33 0.31
CA GLY A 56 11.16 -12.02 0.17
C GLY A 56 9.93 -11.12 0.07
N MET A 57 8.83 -11.69 -0.44
CA MET A 57 7.60 -10.96 -0.72
C MET A 57 7.01 -10.27 0.51
N ILE A 58 6.98 -10.95 1.66
CA ILE A 58 6.35 -10.45 2.88
C ILE A 58 7.09 -9.22 3.45
N TYR A 59 8.42 -9.23 3.41
CA TYR A 59 9.20 -8.09 3.87
C TYR A 59 9.03 -6.89 2.92
N LEU A 60 9.12 -7.13 1.62
CA LEU A 60 9.05 -6.09 0.61
C LEU A 60 7.65 -5.50 0.43
N SER A 61 6.62 -6.15 0.93
CA SER A 61 5.25 -5.61 0.89
C SER A 61 5.05 -4.30 1.63
N THR A 62 5.99 -3.86 2.46
CA THR A 62 5.94 -2.56 3.16
C THR A 62 6.89 -1.52 2.58
N TRP A 63 7.70 -1.90 1.59
CA TRP A 63 8.79 -1.06 1.11
C TRP A 63 8.31 0.23 0.44
N ALA A 64 7.23 0.20 -0.34
CA ALA A 64 6.74 1.40 -1.01
C ALA A 64 6.22 2.46 -0.02
N ASP A 65 5.66 2.05 1.12
CA ASP A 65 5.33 2.97 2.23
C ASP A 65 6.57 3.66 2.82
N GLU A 66 7.68 2.96 2.88
CA GLU A 66 8.93 3.49 3.44
C GLU A 66 9.55 4.55 2.52
N ILE A 67 9.37 4.40 1.20
CA ILE A 67 9.98 5.27 0.20
C ILE A 67 9.03 6.29 -0.44
N LYS A 68 7.77 6.34 -0.03
CA LYS A 68 6.76 7.21 -0.67
C LYS A 68 7.08 8.71 -0.67
N SER A 69 8.00 9.14 0.18
CA SER A 69 8.52 10.51 0.22
C SER A 69 9.91 10.64 -0.42
N ASP A 70 10.43 9.59 -1.05
CA ASP A 70 11.73 9.60 -1.68
C ASP A 70 11.67 10.32 -3.04
N THR A 71 12.67 11.14 -3.32
CA THR A 71 12.78 11.87 -4.58
C THR A 71 13.10 10.98 -5.78
N ILE A 72 13.57 9.75 -5.56
CA ILE A 72 13.80 8.76 -6.61
C ILE A 72 12.49 8.27 -7.22
N TYR A 73 11.43 8.25 -6.41
CA TYR A 73 10.08 7.82 -6.82
C TYR A 73 9.05 8.93 -6.53
N PRO A 74 9.12 10.08 -7.22
CA PRO A 74 8.41 11.30 -6.86
C PRO A 74 6.88 11.17 -6.83
N ASN A 75 6.34 10.22 -7.58
CA ASN A 75 4.89 9.99 -7.67
C ASN A 75 4.41 8.80 -6.83
N SER A 76 5.29 8.16 -6.06
CA SER A 76 4.88 6.95 -5.33
C SER A 76 3.85 7.26 -4.24
N PHE A 77 3.80 8.49 -3.73
CA PHE A 77 2.80 8.89 -2.75
C PHE A 77 1.37 8.83 -3.31
N THR A 78 1.12 9.42 -4.47
CA THR A 78 -0.22 9.46 -5.10
C THR A 78 -0.68 8.08 -5.55
N CYS A 79 0.26 7.21 -5.93
CA CYS A 79 -0.02 5.83 -6.35
C CYS A 79 -0.55 4.92 -5.20
N HIS A 80 -0.54 5.37 -3.95
CA HIS A 80 -1.08 4.60 -2.82
C HIS A 80 -2.58 4.75 -2.65
N TYR A 81 -3.23 5.66 -3.37
CA TYR A 81 -4.60 6.04 -3.12
C TYR A 81 -5.46 5.97 -4.37
N GLN A 82 -6.74 5.69 -4.13
CA GLN A 82 -7.83 5.98 -5.02
C GLN A 82 -8.97 6.52 -4.16
N ASP A 83 -9.12 7.82 -4.13
CA ASP A 83 -10.17 8.47 -3.35
C ASP A 83 -11.47 8.48 -4.16
N LEU A 84 -12.47 7.78 -3.67
CA LEU A 84 -13.80 7.75 -4.24
C LEU A 84 -14.79 8.43 -3.28
N ASP A 85 -15.58 9.36 -3.78
CA ASP A 85 -16.62 9.99 -2.98
C ASP A 85 -17.68 8.96 -2.55
N GLY A 86 -18.11 9.04 -1.29
CA GLY A 86 -19.17 8.20 -0.78
C GLY A 86 -20.51 8.45 -1.49
N GLY A 87 -21.21 7.39 -1.86
CA GLY A 87 -22.53 7.46 -2.48
C GLY A 87 -22.52 7.61 -4.01
N LEU A 88 -21.40 7.41 -4.66
CA LEU A 88 -21.33 7.29 -6.12
C LEU A 88 -22.08 6.05 -6.62
N THR A 89 -22.70 6.16 -7.78
CA THR A 89 -23.24 4.99 -8.50
C THR A 89 -22.11 4.21 -9.18
N ASP A 90 -22.38 2.95 -9.54
CA ASP A 90 -21.38 2.12 -10.23
C ASP A 90 -20.93 2.76 -11.55
N GLU A 91 -21.83 3.42 -12.28
CA GLU A 91 -21.51 4.12 -13.53
C GLU A 91 -20.60 5.33 -13.28
N ALA A 92 -20.83 6.07 -12.19
CA ALA A 92 -19.99 7.20 -11.80
C ALA A 92 -18.60 6.74 -11.37
N ILE A 93 -18.49 5.62 -10.66
CA ILE A 93 -17.20 5.01 -10.29
C ILE A 93 -16.44 4.60 -11.55
N VAL A 94 -17.10 3.89 -12.49
CA VAL A 94 -16.46 3.49 -13.75
C VAL A 94 -16.00 4.71 -14.55
N ALA A 95 -16.81 5.78 -14.63
CA ALA A 95 -16.42 7.01 -15.31
C ALA A 95 -15.19 7.67 -14.66
N MET A 96 -15.13 7.75 -13.32
CA MET A 96 -13.94 8.26 -12.60
C MET A 96 -12.69 7.41 -12.87
N LEU A 97 -12.81 6.09 -12.86
CA LEU A 97 -11.69 5.18 -13.09
C LEU A 97 -11.18 5.19 -14.54
N THR A 98 -12.01 5.65 -15.49
CA THR A 98 -11.61 5.75 -16.90
C THR A 98 -11.09 7.14 -17.28
N ASP A 99 -11.47 8.18 -16.55
CA ASP A 99 -11.04 9.56 -16.79
C ASP A 99 -9.98 9.96 -15.75
N TYR A 100 -8.74 9.57 -15.98
CA TYR A 100 -7.62 9.86 -15.08
C TYR A 100 -7.10 11.28 -15.32
N PRO A 101 -7.57 12.28 -14.56
CA PRO A 101 -7.26 13.67 -14.89
C PRO A 101 -5.91 14.14 -14.32
N GLU A 102 -5.23 13.36 -13.48
CA GLU A 102 -4.23 13.96 -12.60
C GLU A 102 -2.79 13.59 -12.94
N VAL A 103 -1.94 14.62 -12.87
CA VAL A 103 -0.48 14.51 -12.92
C VAL A 103 0.01 13.76 -11.68
N GLY A 104 0.60 12.60 -11.87
CA GLY A 104 1.13 11.77 -10.79
C GLY A 104 0.44 10.39 -10.70
N GLY A 105 -0.75 10.27 -11.26
CA GLY A 105 -1.49 9.01 -11.29
C GLY A 105 -2.13 8.64 -9.95
N ASP A 106 -2.82 7.52 -9.96
CA ASP A 106 -3.46 6.90 -8.82
C ASP A 106 -3.07 5.41 -8.72
N LEU A 107 -3.68 4.70 -7.79
CA LEU A 107 -3.43 3.28 -7.57
C LEU A 107 -3.70 2.42 -8.81
N PHE A 108 -4.77 2.67 -9.56
CA PHE A 108 -5.12 1.88 -10.75
C PHE A 108 -4.14 2.12 -11.89
N MET A 109 -3.77 3.39 -12.15
CA MET A 109 -2.74 3.72 -13.13
C MET A 109 -1.39 3.11 -12.76
N ALA A 110 -1.05 3.10 -11.47
CA ALA A 110 0.17 2.47 -10.99
C ALA A 110 0.17 0.97 -11.28
N LEU A 111 -0.91 0.26 -10.94
CA LEU A 111 -1.05 -1.18 -11.20
C LEU A 111 -0.96 -1.50 -12.69
N ASP A 112 -1.70 -0.78 -13.55
CA ASP A 112 -1.66 -0.98 -15.01
C ASP A 112 -0.24 -0.77 -15.57
N SER A 113 0.44 0.28 -15.11
CA SER A 113 1.81 0.57 -15.53
C SER A 113 2.79 -0.52 -15.11
N ILE A 114 2.67 -1.01 -13.87
CA ILE A 114 3.51 -2.08 -13.32
C ILE A 114 3.25 -3.39 -14.07
N GLU A 115 2.00 -3.73 -14.34
CA GLU A 115 1.63 -4.91 -15.12
C GLU A 115 2.18 -4.86 -16.54
N ALA A 116 2.13 -3.68 -17.19
CA ALA A 116 2.72 -3.49 -18.51
C ALA A 116 4.25 -3.69 -18.50
N VAL A 117 4.94 -3.26 -17.44
CA VAL A 117 6.38 -3.51 -17.26
C VAL A 117 6.63 -5.00 -17.05
N LEU A 118 5.93 -5.64 -16.12
CA LEU A 118 6.10 -7.06 -15.78
C LEU A 118 5.74 -7.99 -16.94
N SER A 119 4.77 -7.61 -17.79
CA SER A 119 4.42 -8.38 -18.99
C SER A 119 5.58 -8.45 -19.99
N LYS A 120 6.37 -7.38 -20.09
CA LYS A 120 7.55 -7.28 -20.97
C LYS A 120 8.82 -7.83 -20.32
N ASN A 121 8.99 -7.61 -19.02
CA ASN A 121 10.16 -8.03 -18.26
C ASN A 121 9.76 -8.59 -16.89
N LYS A 122 9.53 -9.88 -16.81
CA LYS A 122 9.17 -10.60 -15.57
C LYS A 122 10.26 -10.60 -14.49
N GLN A 123 11.47 -10.14 -14.82
CA GLN A 123 12.60 -10.04 -13.89
C GLN A 123 12.81 -8.62 -13.38
N CYS A 124 11.89 -7.68 -13.68
CA CYS A 124 11.97 -6.33 -13.17
C CYS A 124 11.69 -6.33 -11.65
N HIS A 125 12.75 -6.23 -10.85
CA HIS A 125 12.70 -6.27 -9.40
C HIS A 125 11.80 -5.15 -8.84
N ASP A 126 12.05 -3.91 -9.21
CA ASP A 126 11.33 -2.76 -8.67
C ASP A 126 9.84 -2.80 -9.02
N ALA A 127 9.51 -3.18 -10.25
CA ALA A 127 8.12 -3.35 -10.65
C ALA A 127 7.42 -4.43 -9.79
N LEU A 128 8.09 -5.55 -9.53
CA LEU A 128 7.51 -6.61 -8.69
C LEU A 128 7.39 -6.18 -7.21
N VAL A 129 8.33 -5.40 -6.68
CA VAL A 129 8.25 -4.87 -5.32
C VAL A 129 7.05 -3.93 -5.16
N PHE A 130 6.84 -3.01 -6.11
CA PHE A 130 5.65 -2.15 -6.11
C PHE A 130 4.36 -2.95 -6.26
N TYR A 131 4.33 -3.94 -7.17
CA TYR A 131 3.16 -4.80 -7.38
C TYR A 131 2.76 -5.62 -6.13
N VAL A 132 3.73 -6.01 -5.34
CA VAL A 132 3.49 -6.73 -4.08
C VAL A 132 2.94 -5.82 -2.98
N HIS A 133 3.23 -4.52 -3.07
CA HIS A 133 2.77 -3.53 -2.09
C HIS A 133 1.34 -3.06 -2.40
N PHE A 134 1.07 -2.64 -3.64
CA PHE A 134 -0.24 -2.18 -4.09
C PHE A 134 -1.24 -3.33 -4.26
#